data_2fb3fcd69797fa8d19f51861eeeadd9b
#
_entry.id   2fb3fcd69797fa8d19f51861eeeadd9b
#
_cell.length_a   1.000
_cell.length_b   1.000
_cell.length_c   1.000
_cell.angle_alpha   90.00
_cell.angle_beta   90.00
_cell.angle_gamma   90.00
#
_symmetry.space_group_name_H-M   'P 1'
#
loop_
_entity.id
_entity.type
_entity.pdbx_description
1 polymer ?
#
loop_
_entity_poly.entity_id
_entity_poly.type
_entity_poly.pdbx_seq_one_letter_code
_entity_poly.pdbx_strand_id
1 'polypeptide(L)'
;TPLKELSDVAQDISHLQFKRTKVKTNDEIGELANSINIMSEKLHEAHQDLTDRNEHLKRFMGDVTHELKTPIALVKAYSMGIKDGLDDGTYVDTIIKQTDQISNLIEELLRFSKLERDILQKEEFPIEPLVQSILDKHQIELDSKEINLQVNCNAGNTIVYADLNKMRMVFQNLISNAIKYTANQNIIITLEDRNKSIYFQIKNGIPTDKIKDIEKIWEPFYVLESSRSKEKSGTGLGLAIVKSILERHGFEYGVSSIDGEIQFYINVKKD
;
A
#
# COMPACT_ATOMS: atom_id res chain seq x y z
N THR A 1 5.33 44.54 27.25
CA THR A 1 4.45 45.18 26.25
C THR A 1 3.94 44.13 25.29
N PRO A 2 2.70 44.24 24.76
CA PRO A 2 2.14 43.28 23.81
C PRO A 2 3.06 43.02 22.60
N LEU A 3 3.68 44.06 22.05
CA LEU A 3 4.64 43.93 20.93
C LEU A 3 5.86 43.08 21.28
N LYS A 4 6.36 43.15 22.52
CA LYS A 4 7.50 42.31 22.94
C LYS A 4 7.08 40.84 23.02
N GLU A 5 5.89 40.56 23.56
CA GLU A 5 5.35 39.19 23.61
C GLU A 5 5.18 38.60 22.20
N LEU A 6 4.65 39.38 21.25
CA LEU A 6 4.54 38.95 19.85
C LEU A 6 5.90 38.69 19.21
N SER A 7 6.91 39.53 19.48
CA SER A 7 8.28 39.32 19.02
C SER A 7 8.90 38.05 19.60
N ASP A 8 8.71 37.82 20.91
CA ASP A 8 9.22 36.63 21.58
C ASP A 8 8.57 35.34 21.01
N VAL A 9 7.24 35.37 20.78
CA VAL A 9 6.53 34.23 20.14
C VAL A 9 6.98 34.01 18.69
N ALA A 10 7.18 35.08 17.90
CA ALA A 10 7.71 34.96 16.55
C ALA A 10 9.13 34.35 16.53
N GLN A 11 9.95 34.70 17.52
CA GLN A 11 11.28 34.10 17.70
C GLN A 11 11.18 32.65 18.12
N ASP A 12 10.29 32.26 19.03
CA ASP A 12 10.04 30.88 19.42
C ASP A 12 9.64 30.05 18.19
N ILE A 13 8.73 30.56 17.35
CA ILE A 13 8.31 29.90 16.11
C ILE A 13 9.50 29.65 15.15
N SER A 14 10.41 30.63 15.03
CA SER A 14 11.62 30.50 14.21
C SER A 14 12.56 29.37 14.68
N HIS A 15 12.46 28.97 15.95
CA HIS A 15 13.18 27.85 16.54
C HIS A 15 12.32 26.56 16.64
N LEU A 16 11.23 26.48 15.86
CA LEU A 16 10.29 25.35 15.84
C LEU A 16 9.58 25.11 17.18
N GLN A 17 9.46 26.15 18.01
CA GLN A 17 8.67 26.14 19.23
C GLN A 17 7.32 26.81 18.96
N PHE A 18 6.31 26.04 18.61
CA PHE A 18 5.00 26.53 18.16
C PHE A 18 4.12 26.93 19.34
N LYS A 19 4.44 28.08 19.96
CA LYS A 19 3.67 28.67 21.05
C LYS A 19 2.60 29.65 20.51
N ARG A 20 1.51 29.79 21.26
CA ARG A 20 0.48 30.79 20.98
C ARG A 20 0.68 32.00 21.85
N THR A 21 0.55 33.20 21.28
CA THR A 21 0.47 34.42 22.06
C THR A 21 -0.90 34.52 22.77
N LYS A 22 -0.89 35.09 23.98
CA LYS A 22 -2.09 35.37 24.79
C LYS A 22 -2.57 36.82 24.66
N VAL A 23 -1.91 37.64 23.84
CA VAL A 23 -2.28 39.04 23.63
C VAL A 23 -3.70 39.11 23.07
N LYS A 24 -4.57 39.82 23.78
CA LYS A 24 -5.97 40.10 23.40
C LYS A 24 -6.22 41.59 23.53
N THR A 25 -6.14 42.26 22.40
CA THR A 25 -6.49 43.69 22.28
C THR A 25 -7.50 43.80 21.13
N ASN A 26 -8.30 44.87 21.14
CA ASN A 26 -9.32 45.14 20.11
C ASN A 26 -8.81 46.17 19.09
N ASP A 27 -7.53 46.11 18.75
CA ASP A 27 -6.83 46.96 17.83
C ASP A 27 -6.00 46.17 16.84
N GLU A 28 -5.18 46.82 16.03
CA GLU A 28 -4.29 46.23 15.03
C GLU A 28 -3.30 45.21 15.65
N ILE A 29 -2.96 45.39 16.93
CA ILE A 29 -2.08 44.45 17.67
C ILE A 29 -2.82 43.15 17.94
N GLY A 30 -4.11 43.21 18.22
CA GLY A 30 -4.95 41.99 18.37
C GLY A 30 -5.10 41.24 17.08
N GLU A 31 -5.27 41.93 15.95
CA GLU A 31 -5.30 41.27 14.61
C GLU A 31 -3.95 40.63 14.28
N LEU A 32 -2.84 41.30 14.58
CA LEU A 32 -1.50 40.76 14.40
C LEU A 32 -1.27 39.51 15.27
N ALA A 33 -1.70 39.57 16.55
CA ALA A 33 -1.62 38.42 17.46
C ALA A 33 -2.37 37.20 16.93
N ASN A 34 -3.58 37.40 16.41
CA ASN A 34 -4.37 36.32 15.79
C ASN A 34 -3.69 35.75 14.54
N SER A 35 -3.14 36.61 13.69
CA SER A 35 -2.41 36.19 12.48
C SER A 35 -1.16 35.36 12.81
N ILE A 36 -0.41 35.75 13.84
CA ILE A 36 0.74 35.00 14.35
C ILE A 36 0.31 33.61 14.88
N ASN A 37 -0.80 33.55 15.62
CA ASN A 37 -1.32 32.26 16.11
C ASN A 37 -1.73 31.32 14.99
N ILE A 38 -2.42 31.83 13.96
CA ILE A 38 -2.82 31.05 12.78
C ILE A 38 -1.57 30.55 12.03
N MET A 39 -0.55 31.40 11.87
CA MET A 39 0.71 31.03 11.23
C MET A 39 1.44 29.96 12.03
N SER A 40 1.53 30.13 13.37
CA SER A 40 2.13 29.12 14.26
C SER A 40 1.47 27.76 14.14
N GLU A 41 0.14 27.72 14.10
CA GLU A 41 -0.63 26.47 13.96
C GLU A 41 -0.37 25.78 12.61
N LYS A 42 -0.45 26.53 11.50
CA LYS A 42 -0.18 26.00 10.17
C LYS A 42 1.27 25.50 10.01
N LEU A 43 2.23 26.21 10.59
CA LEU A 43 3.63 25.79 10.57
C LEU A 43 3.86 24.54 11.43
N HIS A 44 3.18 24.44 12.57
CA HIS A 44 3.22 23.23 13.42
C HIS A 44 2.68 22.01 12.69
N GLU A 45 1.50 22.13 12.07
CA GLU A 45 0.89 21.05 11.25
C GLU A 45 1.83 20.63 10.11
N ALA A 46 2.37 21.59 9.37
CA ALA A 46 3.30 21.30 8.27
C ALA A 46 4.59 20.64 8.75
N HIS A 47 5.11 21.07 9.91
CA HIS A 47 6.32 20.47 10.50
C HIS A 47 6.08 19.05 10.99
N GLN A 48 4.92 18.79 11.61
CA GLN A 48 4.53 17.43 12.00
C GLN A 48 4.41 16.51 10.77
N ASP A 49 3.69 16.95 9.73
CA ASP A 49 3.54 16.18 8.49
C ASP A 49 4.90 15.84 7.85
N LEU A 50 5.84 16.80 7.81
CA LEU A 50 7.20 16.57 7.33
C LEU A 50 7.97 15.59 8.20
N THR A 51 7.83 15.66 9.51
CA THR A 51 8.50 14.75 10.45
C THR A 51 7.98 13.33 10.27
N ASP A 52 6.67 13.16 10.23
CA ASP A 52 6.01 11.87 10.03
C ASP A 52 6.41 11.25 8.68
N ARG A 53 6.42 12.05 7.60
CA ARG A 53 6.89 11.59 6.28
C ARG A 53 8.36 11.17 6.31
N ASN A 54 9.21 11.89 7.03
CA ASN A 54 10.64 11.55 7.15
C ASN A 54 10.85 10.23 7.92
N GLU A 55 10.08 10.03 9.00
CA GLU A 55 10.11 8.78 9.76
C GLU A 55 9.59 7.59 8.93
N HIS A 56 8.51 7.79 8.16
CA HIS A 56 8.01 6.80 7.22
C HIS A 56 9.07 6.44 6.16
N LEU A 57 9.73 7.46 5.59
CA LEU A 57 10.80 7.24 4.60
C LEU A 57 11.99 6.48 5.20
N LYS A 58 12.42 6.82 6.43
CA LYS A 58 13.52 6.11 7.09
C LYS A 58 13.19 4.64 7.34
N ARG A 59 11.96 4.34 7.81
CA ARG A 59 11.49 2.96 7.99
C ARG A 59 11.48 2.21 6.66
N PHE A 60 10.86 2.80 5.64
CA PHE A 60 10.84 2.25 4.29
C PHE A 60 12.23 1.91 3.75
N MET A 61 13.22 2.82 3.88
CA MET A 61 14.59 2.57 3.44
C MET A 61 15.27 1.47 4.25
N GLY A 62 14.97 1.36 5.54
CA GLY A 62 15.42 0.27 6.39
C GLY A 62 14.90 -1.09 5.91
N ASP A 63 13.61 -1.16 5.62
CA ASP A 63 12.94 -2.38 5.14
C ASP A 63 13.45 -2.80 3.76
N VAL A 64 13.61 -1.85 2.82
CA VAL A 64 14.24 -2.10 1.50
C VAL A 64 15.63 -2.71 1.67
N THR A 65 16.43 -2.11 2.55
CA THR A 65 17.80 -2.59 2.79
C THR A 65 17.81 -4.02 3.34
N HIS A 66 16.88 -4.32 4.25
CA HIS A 66 16.75 -5.66 4.83
C HIS A 66 16.30 -6.69 3.80
N GLU A 67 15.30 -6.38 3.01
CA GLU A 67 14.74 -7.27 1.99
C GLU A 67 15.72 -7.54 0.83
N LEU A 68 16.60 -6.59 0.50
CA LEU A 68 17.68 -6.79 -0.46
C LEU A 68 18.86 -7.56 0.11
N LYS A 69 19.21 -7.35 1.38
CA LYS A 69 20.39 -7.98 2.01
C LYS A 69 20.29 -9.49 2.06
N THR A 70 19.09 -10.03 2.34
CA THR A 70 18.87 -11.47 2.47
C THR A 70 19.14 -12.24 1.18
N PRO A 71 18.52 -11.94 0.03
CA PRO A 71 18.79 -12.65 -1.22
C PRO A 71 20.24 -12.44 -1.71
N ILE A 72 20.82 -11.24 -1.53
CA ILE A 72 22.23 -10.99 -1.89
C ILE A 72 23.17 -11.86 -1.04
N ALA A 73 22.91 -12.03 0.25
CA ALA A 73 23.72 -12.89 1.11
C ALA A 73 23.63 -14.37 0.68
N LEU A 74 22.43 -14.83 0.25
CA LEU A 74 22.24 -16.18 -0.28
C LEU A 74 22.98 -16.37 -1.61
N VAL A 75 22.85 -15.44 -2.56
CA VAL A 75 23.61 -15.48 -3.83
C VAL A 75 25.10 -15.62 -3.54
N LYS A 76 25.63 -14.80 -2.62
CA LYS A 76 27.04 -14.86 -2.23
C LYS A 76 27.41 -16.21 -1.60
N ALA A 77 26.61 -16.73 -0.67
CA ALA A 77 26.87 -18.00 0.01
C ALA A 77 26.91 -19.19 -0.97
N TYR A 78 25.91 -19.30 -1.85
CA TYR A 78 25.84 -20.36 -2.84
C TYR A 78 26.97 -20.25 -3.90
N SER A 79 27.33 -19.01 -4.31
CA SER A 79 28.47 -18.80 -5.21
C SER A 79 29.81 -19.23 -4.58
N MET A 80 29.97 -18.99 -3.27
CA MET A 80 31.16 -19.49 -2.54
C MET A 80 31.15 -21.02 -2.41
N GLY A 81 29.98 -21.63 -2.14
CA GLY A 81 29.81 -23.07 -2.10
C GLY A 81 30.21 -23.75 -3.43
N ILE A 82 29.80 -23.18 -4.57
CA ILE A 82 30.21 -23.66 -5.90
C ILE A 82 31.75 -23.58 -6.04
N LYS A 83 32.34 -22.44 -5.64
CA LYS A 83 33.80 -22.26 -5.70
C LYS A 83 34.55 -23.28 -4.85
N ASP A 84 34.01 -23.66 -3.71
CA ASP A 84 34.60 -24.61 -2.76
C ASP A 84 34.31 -26.09 -3.11
N GLY A 85 33.57 -26.33 -4.23
CA GLY A 85 33.25 -27.68 -4.68
C GLY A 85 32.13 -28.35 -3.87
N LEU A 86 31.30 -27.60 -3.16
CA LEU A 86 30.22 -28.08 -2.29
C LEU A 86 28.85 -28.12 -3.01
N ASP A 87 28.79 -27.79 -4.31
CA ASP A 87 27.55 -27.76 -5.07
C ASP A 87 26.98 -29.18 -5.23
N ASP A 88 25.73 -29.34 -4.84
CA ASP A 88 24.93 -30.57 -5.00
C ASP A 88 24.09 -30.59 -6.29
N GLY A 89 24.33 -29.61 -7.18
CA GLY A 89 23.59 -29.42 -8.43
C GLY A 89 22.38 -28.45 -8.30
N THR A 90 22.11 -27.92 -7.11
CA THR A 90 20.96 -27.01 -6.87
C THR A 90 21.36 -25.55 -6.67
N TYR A 91 22.67 -25.26 -6.50
CA TYR A 91 23.14 -23.93 -6.11
C TYR A 91 22.91 -22.91 -7.23
N VAL A 92 23.12 -23.28 -8.48
CA VAL A 92 22.89 -22.37 -9.62
C VAL A 92 21.42 -21.98 -9.71
N ASP A 93 20.49 -22.94 -9.59
CA ASP A 93 19.06 -22.65 -9.61
C ASP A 93 18.64 -21.75 -8.46
N THR A 94 19.24 -21.94 -7.28
CA THR A 94 19.01 -21.07 -6.13
C THR A 94 19.51 -19.65 -6.37
N ILE A 95 20.69 -19.48 -6.98
CA ILE A 95 21.24 -18.18 -7.35
C ILE A 95 20.31 -17.47 -8.34
N ILE A 96 19.85 -18.17 -9.39
CA ILE A 96 18.91 -17.62 -10.37
C ILE A 96 17.64 -17.17 -9.67
N LYS A 97 17.02 -18.02 -8.85
CA LYS A 97 15.80 -17.68 -8.10
C LYS A 97 15.98 -16.44 -7.21
N GLN A 98 17.13 -16.30 -6.52
CA GLN A 98 17.39 -15.13 -5.69
C GLN A 98 17.61 -13.86 -6.53
N THR A 99 18.24 -13.98 -7.69
CA THR A 99 18.44 -12.86 -8.61
C THR A 99 17.12 -12.37 -9.20
N ASP A 100 16.21 -13.29 -9.55
CA ASP A 100 14.86 -12.95 -10.01
C ASP A 100 14.06 -12.26 -8.92
N GLN A 101 14.18 -12.70 -7.65
CA GLN A 101 13.55 -12.02 -6.51
C GLN A 101 14.06 -10.59 -6.33
N ILE A 102 15.36 -10.35 -6.46
CA ILE A 102 15.94 -9.00 -6.40
C ILE A 102 15.39 -8.13 -7.54
N SER A 103 15.36 -8.66 -8.77
CA SER A 103 14.86 -7.96 -9.94
C SER A 103 13.39 -7.55 -9.78
N ASN A 104 12.55 -8.46 -9.32
CA ASN A 104 11.13 -8.20 -9.05
C ASN A 104 10.94 -7.14 -7.96
N LEU A 105 11.73 -7.20 -6.87
CA LEU A 105 11.68 -6.19 -5.81
C LEU A 105 12.07 -4.80 -6.33
N ILE A 106 13.12 -4.70 -7.14
CA ILE A 106 13.53 -3.43 -7.76
C ILE A 106 12.43 -2.87 -8.67
N GLU A 107 11.79 -3.72 -9.49
CA GLU A 107 10.68 -3.28 -10.34
C GLU A 107 9.49 -2.76 -9.53
N GLU A 108 9.12 -3.45 -8.44
CA GLU A 108 8.03 -3.00 -7.56
C GLU A 108 8.38 -1.68 -6.86
N LEU A 109 9.62 -1.50 -6.40
CA LEU A 109 10.11 -0.25 -5.83
C LEU A 109 10.04 0.91 -6.83
N LEU A 110 10.46 0.67 -8.07
CA LEU A 110 10.37 1.67 -9.14
C LEU A 110 8.91 2.03 -9.46
N ARG A 111 8.01 1.04 -9.49
CA ARG A 111 6.57 1.27 -9.66
C ARG A 111 6.00 2.10 -8.52
N PHE A 112 6.32 1.73 -7.28
CA PHE A 112 5.87 2.46 -6.08
C PHE A 112 6.36 3.90 -6.08
N SER A 113 7.65 4.15 -6.37
CA SER A 113 8.23 5.50 -6.44
C SER A 113 7.59 6.38 -7.54
N LYS A 114 7.21 5.80 -8.68
CA LYS A 114 6.54 6.54 -9.76
C LYS A 114 5.10 6.90 -9.41
N LEU A 115 4.42 6.08 -8.62
CA LEU A 115 3.01 6.33 -8.27
C LEU A 115 2.79 7.68 -7.60
N GLU A 116 3.71 8.16 -6.77
CA GLU A 116 3.58 9.44 -6.08
C GLU A 116 3.64 10.66 -7.02
N ARG A 117 4.30 10.53 -8.16
CA ARG A 117 4.59 11.64 -9.10
C ARG A 117 3.69 11.69 -10.31
N ASP A 118 3.10 10.56 -10.70
CA ASP A 118 2.31 10.46 -11.93
C ASP A 118 0.98 11.22 -11.80
N ILE A 119 0.61 11.96 -12.81
CA ILE A 119 -0.74 12.54 -12.92
C ILE A 119 -1.70 11.43 -13.31
N LEU A 120 -2.84 11.28 -12.59
CA LEU A 120 -3.87 10.30 -12.93
C LEU A 120 -4.53 10.65 -14.27
N GLN A 121 -4.55 9.70 -15.18
CA GLN A 121 -5.27 9.78 -16.45
C GLN A 121 -6.60 9.05 -16.31
N LYS A 122 -7.60 9.77 -15.80
CA LYS A 122 -8.93 9.19 -15.55
C LYS A 122 -9.75 9.16 -16.83
N GLU A 123 -10.40 8.02 -17.07
CA GLU A 123 -11.31 7.76 -18.17
C GLU A 123 -12.47 6.89 -17.71
N GLU A 124 -13.55 6.86 -18.50
CA GLU A 124 -14.65 5.95 -18.26
C GLU A 124 -14.35 4.56 -18.85
N PHE A 125 -14.51 3.52 -18.05
CA PHE A 125 -14.36 2.15 -18.52
C PHE A 125 -15.22 1.18 -17.68
N PRO A 126 -15.60 0.02 -18.25
CA PRO A 126 -16.28 -1.03 -17.51
C PRO A 126 -15.30 -1.81 -16.62
N ILE A 127 -15.58 -1.89 -15.32
CA ILE A 127 -14.72 -2.56 -14.34
C ILE A 127 -14.78 -4.10 -14.45
N GLU A 128 -15.93 -4.65 -14.77
CA GLU A 128 -16.15 -6.10 -14.89
C GLU A 128 -15.26 -6.76 -15.96
N PRO A 129 -15.21 -6.27 -17.21
CA PRO A 129 -14.29 -6.81 -18.22
C PRO A 129 -12.82 -6.67 -17.82
N LEU A 130 -12.47 -5.61 -17.08
CA LEU A 130 -11.12 -5.43 -16.57
C LEU A 130 -10.76 -6.55 -15.58
N VAL A 131 -11.63 -6.80 -14.59
CA VAL A 131 -11.45 -7.88 -13.60
C VAL A 131 -11.39 -9.24 -14.31
N GLN A 132 -12.32 -9.51 -15.25
CA GLN A 132 -12.32 -10.77 -16.00
C GLN A 132 -11.03 -10.97 -16.78
N SER A 133 -10.52 -9.94 -17.47
CA SER A 133 -9.27 -10.03 -18.22
C SER A 133 -8.04 -10.36 -17.35
N ILE A 134 -8.11 -10.05 -16.05
CA ILE A 134 -7.06 -10.39 -15.09
C ILE A 134 -7.22 -11.85 -14.64
N LEU A 135 -8.44 -12.27 -14.35
CA LEU A 135 -8.75 -13.66 -13.97
C LEU A 135 -8.36 -14.64 -15.06
N ASP A 136 -8.65 -14.34 -16.32
CA ASP A 136 -8.30 -15.17 -17.48
C ASP A 136 -6.78 -15.42 -17.55
N LYS A 137 -5.96 -14.44 -17.18
CA LYS A 137 -4.49 -14.61 -17.15
C LYS A 137 -4.01 -15.53 -16.02
N HIS A 138 -4.80 -15.65 -14.95
CA HIS A 138 -4.47 -16.52 -13.81
C HIS A 138 -5.15 -17.89 -13.88
N GLN A 139 -5.88 -18.22 -14.98
CA GLN A 139 -6.65 -19.46 -15.09
C GLN A 139 -5.77 -20.71 -14.86
N ILE A 140 -4.60 -20.76 -15.48
CA ILE A 140 -3.66 -21.90 -15.33
C ILE A 140 -3.22 -22.05 -13.87
N GLU A 141 -2.98 -20.93 -13.16
CA GLU A 141 -2.57 -20.96 -11.76
C GLU A 141 -3.72 -21.38 -10.85
N LEU A 142 -4.93 -20.89 -11.11
CA LEU A 142 -6.16 -21.29 -10.41
C LEU A 142 -6.41 -22.79 -10.53
N ASP A 143 -6.32 -23.33 -11.75
CA ASP A 143 -6.52 -24.74 -12.04
C ASP A 143 -5.43 -25.61 -11.38
N SER A 144 -4.16 -25.20 -11.48
CA SER A 144 -3.04 -25.94 -10.89
C SER A 144 -3.06 -26.02 -9.37
N LYS A 145 -3.67 -25.03 -8.71
CA LYS A 145 -3.83 -24.97 -7.27
C LYS A 145 -5.20 -25.46 -6.79
N GLU A 146 -6.04 -25.95 -7.70
CA GLU A 146 -7.41 -26.39 -7.42
C GLU A 146 -8.24 -25.35 -6.67
N ILE A 147 -8.08 -24.06 -7.03
CA ILE A 147 -8.78 -22.96 -6.40
C ILE A 147 -10.19 -22.84 -6.98
N ASN A 148 -11.20 -22.92 -6.11
CA ASN A 148 -12.58 -22.64 -6.44
C ASN A 148 -12.82 -21.12 -6.47
N LEU A 149 -12.95 -20.55 -7.67
CA LEU A 149 -13.22 -19.14 -7.89
C LEU A 149 -14.71 -18.92 -8.15
N GLN A 150 -15.34 -18.09 -7.33
CA GLN A 150 -16.71 -17.64 -7.53
C GLN A 150 -16.72 -16.15 -7.83
N VAL A 151 -17.34 -15.75 -8.96
CA VAL A 151 -17.52 -14.35 -9.34
C VAL A 151 -19.00 -14.01 -9.33
N ASN A 152 -19.40 -13.10 -8.45
CA ASN A 152 -20.77 -12.63 -8.30
C ASN A 152 -20.86 -11.19 -8.85
N CYS A 153 -21.38 -11.03 -10.06
CA CYS A 153 -21.62 -9.72 -10.65
C CYS A 153 -23.11 -9.38 -10.60
N ASN A 154 -23.49 -8.50 -9.68
CA ASN A 154 -24.86 -8.02 -9.51
C ASN A 154 -25.01 -6.55 -9.95
N ALA A 155 -24.15 -6.09 -10.86
CA ALA A 155 -24.14 -4.72 -11.33
C ALA A 155 -24.66 -4.65 -12.78
N GLY A 156 -25.75 -3.94 -13.02
CA GLY A 156 -26.31 -3.72 -14.37
C GLY A 156 -25.44 -2.79 -15.23
N ASN A 157 -24.75 -1.83 -14.62
CA ASN A 157 -23.78 -0.94 -15.27
C ASN A 157 -22.52 -0.86 -14.44
N THR A 158 -21.42 -1.36 -14.98
CA THR A 158 -20.11 -1.42 -14.31
C THR A 158 -19.14 -0.31 -14.72
N ILE A 159 -19.63 0.75 -15.43
CA ILE A 159 -18.80 1.88 -15.85
C ILE A 159 -18.38 2.71 -14.63
N VAL A 160 -17.08 3.00 -14.55
CA VAL A 160 -16.46 3.80 -13.49
C VAL A 160 -15.54 4.86 -14.10
N TYR A 161 -15.26 5.94 -13.35
CA TYR A 161 -14.36 7.01 -13.77
C TYR A 161 -13.06 6.96 -12.96
N ALA A 162 -12.00 6.41 -13.56
CA ALA A 162 -10.72 6.19 -12.91
C ALA A 162 -9.57 6.07 -13.94
N ASP A 163 -8.34 5.99 -13.46
CA ASP A 163 -7.19 5.64 -14.32
C ASP A 163 -7.16 4.12 -14.54
N LEU A 164 -7.46 3.69 -15.76
CA LEU A 164 -7.56 2.28 -16.15
C LEU A 164 -6.30 1.48 -15.82
N ASN A 165 -5.11 2.05 -16.08
CA ASN A 165 -3.84 1.36 -15.85
C ASN A 165 -3.56 1.19 -14.35
N LYS A 166 -3.86 2.22 -13.54
CA LYS A 166 -3.70 2.16 -12.09
C LYS A 166 -4.72 1.19 -11.46
N MET A 167 -5.98 1.20 -11.92
CA MET A 167 -6.99 0.24 -11.45
C MET A 167 -6.66 -1.20 -11.86
N ARG A 168 -6.08 -1.41 -13.03
CA ARG A 168 -5.53 -2.72 -13.42
C ARG A 168 -4.49 -3.21 -12.42
N MET A 169 -3.57 -2.34 -11.98
CA MET A 169 -2.58 -2.69 -10.95
C MET A 169 -3.24 -3.04 -9.62
N VAL A 170 -4.28 -2.31 -9.22
CA VAL A 170 -5.05 -2.59 -8.00
C VAL A 170 -5.63 -4.01 -8.03
N PHE A 171 -6.39 -4.34 -9.08
CA PHE A 171 -7.03 -5.66 -9.17
C PHE A 171 -6.03 -6.79 -9.36
N GLN A 172 -4.95 -6.58 -10.12
CA GLN A 172 -3.86 -7.56 -10.24
C GLN A 172 -3.24 -7.89 -8.89
N ASN A 173 -2.93 -6.87 -8.07
CA ASN A 173 -2.36 -7.10 -6.74
C ASN A 173 -3.32 -7.83 -5.81
N LEU A 174 -4.60 -7.44 -5.78
CA LEU A 174 -5.59 -8.08 -4.91
C LEU A 174 -5.87 -9.52 -5.33
N ILE A 175 -6.06 -9.79 -6.63
CA ILE A 175 -6.33 -11.13 -7.16
C ILE A 175 -5.12 -12.03 -6.98
N SER A 176 -3.90 -11.57 -7.32
CA SER A 176 -2.67 -12.32 -7.12
C SER A 176 -2.44 -12.65 -5.63
N ASN A 177 -2.72 -11.70 -4.73
CA ASN A 177 -2.64 -11.95 -3.29
C ASN A 177 -3.64 -13.02 -2.84
N ALA A 178 -4.88 -12.96 -3.28
CA ALA A 178 -5.89 -13.96 -2.95
C ALA A 178 -5.48 -15.36 -3.43
N ILE A 179 -4.98 -15.50 -4.67
CA ILE A 179 -4.50 -16.77 -5.24
C ILE A 179 -3.28 -17.31 -4.48
N LYS A 180 -2.39 -16.42 -4.06
CA LYS A 180 -1.16 -16.78 -3.37
C LYS A 180 -1.38 -17.22 -1.93
N TYR A 181 -2.30 -16.57 -1.23
CA TYR A 181 -2.44 -16.71 0.22
C TYR A 181 -3.71 -17.44 0.67
N THR A 182 -4.62 -17.83 -0.24
CA THR A 182 -5.80 -18.61 0.16
C THR A 182 -5.40 -19.90 0.88
N ALA A 183 -5.99 -20.13 2.06
CA ALA A 183 -5.74 -21.31 2.88
C ALA A 183 -6.81 -22.42 2.67
N ASN A 184 -7.98 -22.04 2.17
CA ASN A 184 -9.13 -22.94 1.98
C ASN A 184 -9.44 -23.21 0.50
N GLN A 185 -8.57 -22.79 -0.42
CA GLN A 185 -8.74 -22.93 -1.86
C GLN A 185 -10.03 -22.29 -2.42
N ASN A 186 -10.63 -21.36 -1.66
CA ASN A 186 -11.81 -20.62 -2.10
C ASN A 186 -11.49 -19.16 -2.25
N ILE A 187 -11.93 -18.56 -3.37
CA ILE A 187 -11.88 -17.11 -3.62
C ILE A 187 -13.25 -16.68 -4.11
N ILE A 188 -13.78 -15.63 -3.48
CA ILE A 188 -15.06 -15.03 -3.86
C ILE A 188 -14.80 -13.59 -4.25
N ILE A 189 -15.21 -13.21 -5.46
CA ILE A 189 -15.19 -11.82 -5.95
C ILE A 189 -16.63 -11.37 -6.10
N THR A 190 -16.94 -10.19 -5.58
CA THR A 190 -18.27 -9.58 -5.66
C THR A 190 -18.17 -8.21 -6.29
N LEU A 191 -19.04 -7.93 -7.27
CA LEU A 191 -19.26 -6.63 -7.89
C LEU A 191 -20.72 -6.24 -7.70
N GLU A 192 -20.96 -5.13 -7.00
CA GLU A 192 -22.32 -4.62 -6.72
C GLU A 192 -22.45 -3.16 -7.14
N ASP A 193 -23.57 -2.83 -7.74
CA ASP A 193 -23.95 -1.44 -8.02
C ASP A 193 -24.50 -0.78 -6.74
N ARG A 194 -23.83 0.28 -6.27
CA ARG A 194 -24.26 1.09 -5.12
C ARG A 194 -24.55 2.53 -5.53
N ASN A 195 -25.48 2.73 -6.47
CA ASN A 195 -25.90 4.03 -6.98
C ASN A 195 -24.76 4.90 -7.55
N LYS A 196 -23.91 5.48 -6.67
CA LYS A 196 -22.79 6.38 -7.04
C LYS A 196 -21.45 5.71 -7.17
N SER A 197 -21.37 4.43 -6.90
CA SER A 197 -20.12 3.66 -6.92
C SER A 197 -20.37 2.20 -7.28
N ILE A 198 -19.35 1.54 -7.78
CA ILE A 198 -19.29 0.08 -7.86
C ILE A 198 -18.52 -0.40 -6.65
N TYR A 199 -19.14 -1.22 -5.85
CA TYR A 199 -18.50 -1.94 -4.76
C TYR A 199 -17.82 -3.18 -5.32
N PHE A 200 -16.51 -3.25 -5.18
CA PHE A 200 -15.72 -4.43 -5.44
C PHE A 200 -15.29 -5.05 -4.12
N GLN A 201 -15.41 -6.36 -3.98
CA GLN A 201 -14.92 -7.11 -2.84
C GLN A 201 -14.22 -8.37 -3.33
N ILE A 202 -13.09 -8.73 -2.70
CA ILE A 202 -12.43 -10.01 -2.85
C ILE A 202 -12.21 -10.64 -1.49
N LYS A 203 -12.57 -11.91 -1.36
CA LYS A 203 -12.56 -12.68 -0.13
C LYS A 203 -11.84 -14.00 -0.34
N ASN A 204 -10.94 -14.37 0.60
CA ASN A 204 -10.24 -15.65 0.59
C ASN A 204 -9.95 -16.14 2.01
N GLY A 205 -9.76 -17.44 2.16
CA GLY A 205 -9.38 -18.05 3.45
C GLY A 205 -7.97 -17.69 3.89
N ILE A 206 -7.76 -17.57 5.19
CA ILE A 206 -6.44 -17.36 5.81
C ILE A 206 -6.18 -18.42 6.89
N PRO A 207 -4.89 -18.73 7.19
CA PRO A 207 -4.54 -19.79 8.13
C PRO A 207 -4.87 -19.50 9.59
N THR A 208 -5.22 -18.27 9.94
CA THR A 208 -5.43 -17.83 11.31
C THR A 208 -6.71 -17.04 11.47
N ASP A 209 -7.48 -17.34 12.52
CA ASP A 209 -8.76 -16.67 12.82
C ASP A 209 -8.60 -15.23 13.34
N LYS A 210 -7.38 -14.83 13.73
CA LYS A 210 -7.13 -13.50 14.30
C LYS A 210 -5.85 -12.89 13.74
N ILE A 211 -6.03 -11.85 12.94
CA ILE A 211 -4.94 -10.95 12.54
C ILE A 211 -4.93 -9.79 13.54
N LYS A 212 -3.84 -9.70 14.31
CA LYS A 212 -3.61 -8.51 15.13
C LYS A 212 -3.25 -7.35 14.18
N ASP A 213 -3.81 -6.17 14.46
CA ASP A 213 -3.48 -4.93 13.70
C ASP A 213 -3.67 -5.09 12.18
N ILE A 214 -4.85 -5.56 11.75
CA ILE A 214 -5.15 -5.82 10.33
C ILE A 214 -4.88 -4.60 9.43
N GLU A 215 -5.00 -3.39 9.96
CA GLU A 215 -4.72 -2.15 9.23
C GLU A 215 -3.26 -2.02 8.79
N LYS A 216 -2.33 -2.69 9.46
CA LYS A 216 -0.90 -2.70 9.07
C LYS A 216 -0.63 -3.44 7.77
N ILE A 217 -1.59 -4.22 7.28
CA ILE A 217 -1.45 -4.96 6.02
C ILE A 217 -1.24 -4.01 4.82
N TRP A 218 -1.60 -2.74 4.97
CA TRP A 218 -1.40 -1.69 3.98
C TRP A 218 -0.01 -1.02 4.06
N GLU A 219 0.77 -1.31 5.11
CA GLU A 219 2.12 -0.76 5.25
C GLU A 219 3.09 -1.48 4.29
N PRO A 220 4.04 -0.76 3.68
CA PRO A 220 5.08 -1.37 2.86
C PRO A 220 5.84 -2.45 3.64
N PHE A 221 6.19 -3.55 2.97
CA PHE A 221 6.94 -4.70 3.52
C PHE A 221 6.27 -5.45 4.67
N TYR A 222 5.02 -5.10 5.00
CA TYR A 222 4.27 -5.85 6.01
C TYR A 222 3.83 -7.20 5.45
N VAL A 223 4.19 -8.26 6.14
CA VAL A 223 3.83 -9.65 5.82
C VAL A 223 3.28 -10.31 7.07
N LEU A 224 2.12 -10.96 6.98
CA LEU A 224 1.56 -11.72 8.09
C LEU A 224 2.51 -12.83 8.52
N GLU A 225 2.67 -13.05 9.84
CA GLU A 225 3.61 -14.05 10.40
C GLU A 225 3.37 -15.46 9.85
N SER A 226 2.12 -15.83 9.60
CA SER A 226 1.74 -17.13 9.01
C SER A 226 2.17 -17.31 7.55
N SER A 227 2.49 -16.24 6.83
CA SER A 227 2.92 -16.26 5.44
C SER A 227 4.44 -16.15 5.25
N ARG A 228 5.21 -16.11 6.36
CA ARG A 228 6.68 -16.04 6.35
C ARG A 228 7.39 -17.33 5.92
N SER A 229 6.68 -18.40 5.55
CA SER A 229 7.32 -19.54 4.90
C SER A 229 8.01 -19.07 3.62
N LYS A 230 9.31 -19.30 3.50
CA LYS A 230 10.22 -18.77 2.46
C LYS A 230 9.75 -18.99 1.01
N GLU A 231 8.83 -19.91 0.79
CA GLU A 231 8.30 -20.24 -0.55
C GLU A 231 7.10 -19.36 -0.98
N LYS A 232 6.39 -18.74 -0.01
CA LYS A 232 5.18 -17.93 -0.27
C LYS A 232 5.40 -16.43 -0.02
N SER A 233 6.61 -15.98 0.37
CA SER A 233 6.82 -14.57 0.69
C SER A 233 6.74 -13.70 -0.56
N GLY A 234 5.85 -12.72 -0.54
CA GLY A 234 5.86 -11.59 -1.47
C GLY A 234 6.74 -10.48 -0.93
N THR A 235 6.99 -9.48 -1.73
CA THR A 235 7.77 -8.29 -1.34
C THR A 235 7.11 -7.44 -0.27
N GLY A 236 5.80 -7.65 0.01
CA GLY A 236 5.02 -6.80 0.92
C GLY A 236 4.70 -5.41 0.36
N LEU A 237 5.01 -5.13 -0.91
CA LEU A 237 4.72 -3.83 -1.55
C LEU A 237 3.38 -3.79 -2.26
N GLY A 238 2.81 -4.93 -2.64
CA GLY A 238 1.59 -4.99 -3.46
C GLY A 238 0.41 -4.25 -2.84
N LEU A 239 0.13 -4.45 -1.54
CA LEU A 239 -0.98 -3.76 -0.86
C LEU A 239 -0.68 -2.29 -0.58
N ALA A 240 0.56 -1.90 -0.36
CA ALA A 240 0.97 -0.50 -0.26
C ALA A 240 0.77 0.24 -1.60
N ILE A 241 1.03 -0.42 -2.73
CA ILE A 241 0.72 0.09 -4.08
C ILE A 241 -0.80 0.27 -4.24
N VAL A 242 -1.61 -0.70 -3.82
CA VAL A 242 -3.08 -0.62 -3.84
C VAL A 242 -3.55 0.60 -3.05
N LYS A 243 -3.11 0.73 -1.80
CA LYS A 243 -3.44 1.87 -0.93
C LYS A 243 -3.10 3.19 -1.60
N SER A 244 -1.87 3.37 -2.07
CA SER A 244 -1.42 4.61 -2.71
C SER A 244 -2.28 4.99 -3.92
N ILE A 245 -2.66 4.02 -4.75
CA ILE A 245 -3.52 4.26 -5.92
C ILE A 245 -4.93 4.69 -5.49
N LEU A 246 -5.53 4.00 -4.52
CA LEU A 246 -6.90 4.27 -4.07
C LEU A 246 -7.01 5.62 -3.35
N GLU A 247 -6.04 5.97 -2.49
CA GLU A 247 -5.97 7.28 -1.83
C GLU A 247 -5.87 8.42 -2.84
N ARG A 248 -5.06 8.27 -3.88
CA ARG A 248 -4.93 9.28 -4.94
C ARG A 248 -6.18 9.44 -5.80
N HIS A 249 -6.99 8.39 -5.94
CA HIS A 249 -8.30 8.49 -6.59
C HIS A 249 -9.36 9.07 -5.65
N GLY A 250 -9.12 9.11 -4.34
CA GLY A 250 -10.10 9.46 -3.33
C GLY A 250 -11.22 8.41 -3.21
N PHE A 251 -10.86 7.13 -3.41
CA PHE A 251 -11.77 6.01 -3.26
C PHE A 251 -11.73 5.47 -1.83
N GLU A 252 -12.88 5.05 -1.33
CA GLU A 252 -13.00 4.37 -0.06
C GLU A 252 -12.58 2.90 -0.24
N TYR A 253 -11.79 2.40 0.69
CA TYR A 253 -11.30 1.02 0.69
C TYR A 253 -11.09 0.54 2.12
N GLY A 254 -10.96 -0.76 2.29
CA GLY A 254 -10.65 -1.34 3.59
C GLY A 254 -10.41 -2.82 3.53
N VAL A 255 -10.10 -3.36 4.71
CA VAL A 255 -9.86 -4.77 4.95
C VAL A 255 -10.55 -5.20 6.22
N SER A 256 -11.07 -6.41 6.26
CA SER A 256 -11.57 -7.03 7.48
C SER A 256 -11.26 -8.53 7.49
N SER A 257 -11.22 -9.11 8.68
CA SER A 257 -11.02 -10.55 8.86
C SER A 257 -12.08 -11.08 9.82
N ILE A 258 -12.84 -12.07 9.36
CA ILE A 258 -13.91 -12.71 10.11
C ILE A 258 -13.89 -14.20 9.79
N ASP A 259 -13.98 -15.04 10.81
CA ASP A 259 -14.15 -16.50 10.72
C ASP A 259 -13.10 -17.20 9.83
N GLY A 260 -11.82 -16.81 9.93
CA GLY A 260 -10.75 -17.42 9.14
C GLY A 260 -10.71 -16.98 7.68
N GLU A 261 -11.41 -15.91 7.33
CA GLU A 261 -11.39 -15.31 6.01
C GLU A 261 -10.94 -13.85 6.09
N ILE A 262 -10.21 -13.41 5.07
CA ILE A 262 -9.87 -12.00 4.85
C ILE A 262 -10.68 -11.49 3.67
N GLN A 263 -11.17 -10.26 3.79
CA GLN A 263 -11.85 -9.58 2.72
C GLN A 263 -11.31 -8.17 2.52
N PHE A 264 -11.01 -7.83 1.28
CA PHE A 264 -10.67 -6.48 0.85
C PHE A 264 -11.86 -5.90 0.08
N TYR A 265 -12.16 -4.63 0.32
CA TYR A 265 -13.22 -3.94 -0.42
C TYR A 265 -12.77 -2.58 -0.95
N ILE A 266 -13.38 -2.15 -2.03
CA ILE A 266 -13.16 -0.86 -2.67
C ILE A 266 -14.50 -0.32 -3.18
N ASN A 267 -14.78 0.97 -2.92
CA ASN A 267 -15.87 1.70 -3.54
C ASN A 267 -15.32 2.58 -4.69
N VAL A 268 -15.39 2.07 -5.90
CA VAL A 268 -14.95 2.79 -7.11
C VAL A 268 -16.07 3.72 -7.56
N LYS A 269 -15.83 5.03 -7.56
CA LYS A 269 -16.84 6.02 -7.94
C LYS A 269 -17.20 5.89 -9.42
N LYS A 270 -18.50 6.00 -9.71
CA LYS A 270 -19.01 6.38 -11.02
C LYS A 270 -18.81 7.88 -11.18
N ASP A 271 -18.90 8.38 -12.38
CA ASP A 271 -18.83 9.85 -12.61
C ASP A 271 -19.94 10.61 -11.89
#